data_ce4251870c65bb46627017dfa8611dbf
#
_entry.id   ce4251870c65bb46627017dfa8611dbf
#
_cell.length_a   1.000
_cell.length_b   1.000
_cell.length_c   1.000
_cell.angle_alpha   90.00
_cell.angle_beta   90.00
_cell.angle_gamma   90.00
#
_symmetry.space_group_name_H-M   'P 1'
#
loop_
_entity.id
_entity.type
_entity.pdbx_description
1 polymer ?
#
loop_
_entity_poly.entity_id
_entity_poly.type
_entity_poly.pdbx_seq_one_letter_code
_entity_poly.pdbx_strand_id
1 'polypeptide(L)'
;MAAAEQKKSYAVVKQFRSLNTKANRTAIDESEFSWIENAQPIGYANLKIIPTSEPVQDSGGNAVVFSNTVTHLTSVNIGLNDYVVAFMDNGSAQYFNINTDTFGNVAAAGTFSSTGINTTQWNNERMLILDPSKGYFNWDGNNVVTIGSVGAIGIVNQGTGYTEAPTVTISGSDQSAGVQANATSFISTANVVTSVSLSNAGTGYTNAANLTVTFTGGGGGTGANAVAQLFSFQTGTLSLVVINEGSGYTNAANTIVTISGGGGAGATAVPIVVGNVVTQVIMTNQGSGYTNAANVTATVSGGGGNGAVLQAIVNSEPNVGIASFSGRVWIAAGRSVYYSAAG
;
A
#
# COMPACT_ATOMS: atom_id res chain seq x y z
N MET A 1 -64.57 37.52 12.47
CA MET A 1 -63.44 38.41 12.10
C MET A 1 -62.51 37.58 11.15
N ALA A 2 -62.49 37.97 9.87
CA ALA A 2 -61.62 37.36 8.91
C ALA A 2 -60.16 37.79 9.20
N ALA A 3 -59.24 36.85 9.32
CA ALA A 3 -57.81 37.13 9.47
C ALA A 3 -57.38 37.92 8.21
N ALA A 4 -56.78 39.09 8.40
CA ALA A 4 -56.17 39.82 7.28
C ALA A 4 -55.04 38.99 6.66
N GLU A 5 -55.17 38.67 5.39
CA GLU A 5 -54.12 38.09 4.61
C GLU A 5 -52.86 38.98 4.62
N GLN A 6 -51.79 38.51 5.22
CA GLN A 6 -50.52 39.23 5.24
C GLN A 6 -49.98 39.27 3.81
N LYS A 7 -50.05 40.44 3.17
CA LYS A 7 -49.47 40.67 1.85
C LYS A 7 -47.96 40.39 1.89
N LYS A 8 -47.54 39.35 1.24
CA LYS A 8 -46.11 39.06 1.06
C LYS A 8 -45.49 40.17 0.23
N SER A 9 -44.59 40.95 0.80
CA SER A 9 -43.76 41.91 0.06
C SER A 9 -42.52 41.18 -0.43
N TYR A 10 -42.23 41.29 -1.71
CA TYR A 10 -41.03 40.76 -2.33
C TYR A 10 -40.05 41.91 -2.57
N ALA A 11 -38.82 41.77 -2.07
CA ALA A 11 -37.73 42.64 -2.46
C ALA A 11 -36.96 41.94 -3.63
N VAL A 12 -36.84 42.65 -4.75
CA VAL A 12 -36.07 42.14 -5.90
C VAL A 12 -34.71 42.82 -5.90
N VAL A 13 -33.68 42.08 -5.52
CA VAL A 13 -32.30 42.53 -5.62
C VAL A 13 -31.82 42.25 -7.03
N LYS A 14 -31.59 43.30 -7.83
CA LYS A 14 -31.15 43.15 -9.24
C LYS A 14 -29.66 42.93 -9.40
N GLN A 15 -28.86 43.27 -8.42
CA GLN A 15 -27.40 43.11 -8.45
C GLN A 15 -26.90 42.83 -7.03
N PHE A 16 -25.97 41.90 -6.93
CA PHE A 16 -25.20 41.63 -5.71
C PHE A 16 -23.85 42.35 -5.80
N ARG A 17 -23.55 43.21 -4.86
CA ARG A 17 -22.29 43.96 -4.81
C ARG A 17 -21.25 43.31 -3.92
N SER A 18 -21.60 43.02 -2.70
CA SER A 18 -20.67 42.46 -1.72
C SER A 18 -21.39 41.87 -0.51
N LEU A 19 -20.64 41.06 0.25
CA LEU A 19 -20.99 40.63 1.59
C LEU A 19 -20.41 41.63 2.59
N ASN A 20 -21.24 42.38 3.27
CA ASN A 20 -20.85 43.38 4.25
C ASN A 20 -21.11 42.88 5.69
N THR A 21 -20.08 42.32 6.31
CA THR A 21 -20.17 41.79 7.67
C THR A 21 -19.82 42.79 8.76
N LYS A 22 -19.42 44.02 8.39
CA LYS A 22 -18.92 45.04 9.33
C LYS A 22 -19.96 46.07 9.67
N ALA A 23 -20.98 46.30 8.85
CA ALA A 23 -22.00 47.30 9.09
C ALA A 23 -23.15 46.76 9.92
N ASN A 24 -23.81 47.65 10.67
CA ASN A 24 -25.08 47.34 11.28
C ASN A 24 -26.11 46.99 10.19
N ARG A 25 -26.95 45.99 10.38
CA ARG A 25 -27.93 45.50 9.39
C ARG A 25 -28.83 46.59 8.81
N THR A 26 -29.08 47.67 9.56
CA THR A 26 -29.86 48.82 9.11
C THR A 26 -29.08 49.81 8.24
N ALA A 27 -27.77 49.66 8.13
CA ALA A 27 -26.88 50.55 7.36
C ALA A 27 -26.28 49.86 6.11
N ILE A 28 -26.83 48.73 5.71
CA ILE A 28 -26.39 47.95 4.54
C ILE A 28 -27.15 48.45 3.32
N ASP A 29 -26.43 48.66 2.21
CA ASP A 29 -27.01 48.99 0.92
C ASP A 29 -27.92 47.86 0.41
N GLU A 30 -28.98 48.19 -0.32
CA GLU A 30 -29.93 47.21 -0.87
C GLU A 30 -29.28 46.20 -1.81
N SER A 31 -28.06 46.45 -2.29
CA SER A 31 -27.25 45.54 -3.12
C SER A 31 -26.23 44.73 -2.33
N GLU A 32 -26.17 44.88 -1.01
CA GLU A 32 -25.27 44.18 -0.12
C GLU A 32 -26.02 43.19 0.79
N PHE A 33 -25.37 42.11 1.16
CA PHE A 33 -25.89 41.12 2.10
C PHE A 33 -25.03 41.07 3.36
N SER A 34 -25.68 41.05 4.54
CA SER A 34 -25.02 40.80 5.82
C SER A 34 -24.78 39.30 6.09
N TRP A 35 -25.51 38.45 5.39
CA TRP A 35 -25.49 37.00 5.53
C TRP A 35 -25.88 36.36 4.21
N ILE A 36 -25.13 35.35 3.80
CA ILE A 36 -25.44 34.51 2.63
C ILE A 36 -25.37 33.05 3.09
N GLU A 37 -26.45 32.33 2.85
CA GLU A 37 -26.54 30.91 3.11
C GLU A 37 -26.96 30.17 1.83
N ASN A 38 -26.34 29.01 1.57
CA ASN A 38 -26.59 28.18 0.40
C ASN A 38 -26.43 28.91 -0.96
N ALA A 39 -25.62 29.97 -0.98
CA ALA A 39 -25.26 30.67 -2.21
C ALA A 39 -23.80 31.12 -2.21
N GLN A 40 -23.19 31.10 -3.37
CA GLN A 40 -21.80 31.51 -3.59
C GLN A 40 -21.74 32.63 -4.63
N PRO A 41 -21.02 33.73 -4.37
CA PRO A 41 -20.74 34.73 -5.40
C PRO A 41 -19.93 34.13 -6.54
N ILE A 42 -20.38 34.31 -7.78
CA ILE A 42 -19.67 33.93 -8.98
C ILE A 42 -19.54 35.14 -9.93
N GLY A 43 -18.30 35.52 -10.23
CA GLY A 43 -18.05 36.70 -11.04
C GLY A 43 -18.59 38.00 -10.44
N TYR A 44 -18.76 38.99 -11.28
CA TYR A 44 -19.26 40.30 -10.87
C TYR A 44 -20.80 40.29 -10.78
N ALA A 45 -21.32 40.66 -9.61
CA ALA A 45 -22.75 40.88 -9.34
C ALA A 45 -23.68 39.64 -9.50
N ASN A 46 -23.13 38.41 -9.51
CA ASN A 46 -23.94 37.20 -9.63
C ASN A 46 -23.79 36.30 -8.39
N LEU A 47 -24.89 35.63 -8.03
CA LEU A 47 -24.93 34.59 -7.02
C LEU A 47 -25.34 33.27 -7.66
N LYS A 48 -24.61 32.19 -7.33
CA LYS A 48 -25.00 30.82 -7.66
C LYS A 48 -25.53 30.16 -6.39
N ILE A 49 -26.71 29.60 -6.45
CA ILE A 49 -27.25 28.77 -5.38
C ILE A 49 -26.38 27.51 -5.30
N ILE A 50 -25.88 27.22 -4.10
CA ILE A 50 -25.23 25.95 -3.82
C ILE A 50 -26.38 24.96 -3.62
N PRO A 51 -26.46 23.90 -4.46
CA PRO A 51 -27.50 22.90 -4.30
C PRO A 51 -27.37 22.25 -2.89
N THR A 52 -28.50 21.99 -2.27
CA THR A 52 -28.55 21.18 -1.04
C THR A 52 -27.99 19.84 -1.31
N SER A 53 -27.31 19.25 -0.32
CA SER A 53 -26.88 17.85 -0.41
C SER A 53 -28.11 16.95 -0.42
N GLU A 54 -28.29 16.21 -1.49
CA GLU A 54 -29.30 15.16 -1.59
C GLU A 54 -28.61 13.80 -1.59
N PRO A 55 -29.24 12.75 -1.04
CA PRO A 55 -28.72 11.40 -1.16
C PRO A 55 -28.56 11.04 -2.63
N VAL A 56 -27.43 10.40 -2.98
CA VAL A 56 -27.28 9.74 -4.29
C VAL A 56 -28.36 8.67 -4.38
N GLN A 57 -29.10 8.65 -5.47
CA GLN A 57 -30.17 7.70 -5.71
C GLN A 57 -29.81 6.73 -6.83
N ASP A 58 -30.30 5.50 -6.69
CA ASP A 58 -30.28 4.52 -7.76
C ASP A 58 -31.35 4.87 -8.85
N SER A 59 -31.39 4.12 -9.93
CA SER A 59 -32.39 4.31 -11.01
C SER A 59 -33.83 4.07 -10.54
N GLY A 60 -34.03 3.40 -9.42
CA GLY A 60 -35.33 3.21 -8.75
C GLY A 60 -35.72 4.35 -7.84
N GLY A 61 -34.88 5.38 -7.66
CA GLY A 61 -35.11 6.52 -6.77
C GLY A 61 -34.83 6.23 -5.29
N ASN A 62 -34.19 5.09 -4.96
CA ASN A 62 -33.80 4.78 -3.59
C ASN A 62 -32.43 5.36 -3.28
N ALA A 63 -32.23 5.81 -2.04
CA ALA A 63 -30.93 6.28 -1.60
C ALA A 63 -29.89 5.15 -1.66
N VAL A 64 -28.70 5.46 -2.20
CA VAL A 64 -27.54 4.57 -2.18
C VAL A 64 -27.01 4.49 -0.76
N VAL A 65 -27.08 3.29 -0.15
CA VAL A 65 -26.69 3.04 1.24
C VAL A 65 -25.67 1.90 1.29
N PHE A 66 -24.50 2.17 1.84
CA PHE A 66 -23.46 1.17 2.10
C PHE A 66 -23.75 0.39 3.38
N SER A 67 -23.18 -0.82 3.49
CA SER A 67 -23.51 -1.77 4.56
C SER A 67 -23.05 -1.37 5.97
N ASN A 68 -22.07 -0.47 6.07
CA ASN A 68 -21.49 0.02 7.34
C ASN A 68 -21.15 1.51 7.25
N THR A 69 -20.67 2.09 8.35
CA THR A 69 -20.28 3.50 8.40
C THR A 69 -19.11 3.77 7.45
N VAL A 70 -19.31 4.70 6.52
CA VAL A 70 -18.28 5.10 5.55
C VAL A 70 -17.26 6.00 6.25
N THR A 71 -15.97 5.63 6.16
CA THR A 71 -14.85 6.39 6.74
C THR A 71 -14.00 7.07 5.68
N HIS A 72 -14.00 6.55 4.45
CA HIS A 72 -13.36 7.18 3.29
C HIS A 72 -14.18 6.89 2.03
N LEU A 73 -14.37 7.92 1.22
CA LEU A 73 -15.12 7.86 -0.04
C LEU A 73 -14.23 8.35 -1.18
N THR A 74 -14.25 7.62 -2.29
CA THR A 74 -13.52 8.00 -3.50
C THR A 74 -14.32 7.66 -4.74
N SER A 75 -13.97 8.26 -5.87
CA SER A 75 -14.50 7.88 -7.17
C SER A 75 -13.35 7.42 -8.08
N VAL A 76 -13.65 6.47 -8.96
CA VAL A 76 -12.68 5.93 -9.91
C VAL A 76 -13.38 5.48 -11.19
N ASN A 77 -12.71 5.70 -12.32
CA ASN A 77 -13.13 5.20 -13.62
C ASN A 77 -12.26 4.01 -13.99
N ILE A 78 -12.86 2.87 -14.30
CA ILE A 78 -12.14 1.67 -14.75
C ILE A 78 -12.82 1.15 -16.01
N GLY A 79 -12.11 1.23 -17.14
CA GLY A 79 -12.67 0.93 -18.44
C GLY A 79 -13.82 1.88 -18.80
N LEU A 80 -15.02 1.32 -18.94
CA LEU A 80 -16.24 2.08 -19.24
C LEU A 80 -17.13 2.30 -18.01
N ASN A 81 -16.67 1.94 -16.82
CA ASN A 81 -17.45 2.00 -15.60
C ASN A 81 -16.98 3.12 -14.68
N ASP A 82 -17.94 3.84 -14.11
CA ASP A 82 -17.73 4.88 -13.10
C ASP A 82 -18.19 4.34 -11.75
N TYR A 83 -17.26 4.27 -10.81
CA TYR A 83 -17.50 3.72 -9.49
C TYR A 83 -17.41 4.79 -8.40
N VAL A 84 -18.33 4.76 -7.47
CA VAL A 84 -18.17 5.35 -6.14
C VAL A 84 -17.76 4.24 -5.19
N VAL A 85 -16.60 4.37 -4.58
CA VAL A 85 -16.04 3.35 -3.68
C VAL A 85 -16.00 3.88 -2.26
N ALA A 86 -16.62 3.14 -1.35
CA ALA A 86 -16.69 3.45 0.07
C ALA A 86 -15.84 2.43 0.87
N PHE A 87 -14.94 2.95 1.69
CA PHE A 87 -14.22 2.20 2.71
C PHE A 87 -14.92 2.39 4.05
N MET A 88 -15.07 1.34 4.83
CA MET A 88 -15.93 1.31 6.00
C MET A 88 -15.16 1.07 7.29
N ASP A 89 -15.79 1.42 8.41
CA ASP A 89 -15.23 1.34 9.77
C ASP A 89 -14.84 -0.09 10.20
N ASN A 90 -15.46 -1.12 9.61
CA ASN A 90 -15.11 -2.52 9.84
C ASN A 90 -13.97 -3.02 8.94
N GLY A 91 -13.35 -2.14 8.15
CA GLY A 91 -12.25 -2.47 7.22
C GLY A 91 -12.67 -3.20 5.95
N SER A 92 -13.95 -3.22 5.62
CA SER A 92 -14.44 -3.64 4.31
C SER A 92 -14.47 -2.47 3.33
N ALA A 93 -14.63 -2.76 2.04
CA ALA A 93 -14.92 -1.76 1.03
C ALA A 93 -15.95 -2.28 0.03
N GLN A 94 -16.85 -1.39 -0.38
CA GLN A 94 -17.90 -1.65 -1.37
C GLN A 94 -17.87 -0.59 -2.46
N TYR A 95 -18.42 -0.91 -3.62
CA TYR A 95 -18.62 0.05 -4.68
C TYR A 95 -20.10 0.15 -5.07
N PHE A 96 -20.47 1.29 -5.57
CA PHE A 96 -21.66 1.53 -6.39
C PHE A 96 -21.21 1.90 -7.80
N ASN A 97 -21.62 1.12 -8.80
CA ASN A 97 -21.38 1.41 -10.21
C ASN A 97 -22.50 2.29 -10.76
N ILE A 98 -22.17 3.52 -11.13
CA ILE A 98 -23.13 4.52 -11.58
C ILE A 98 -23.71 4.16 -12.96
N ASN A 99 -22.92 3.49 -13.82
CA ASN A 99 -23.34 3.16 -15.18
C ASN A 99 -24.33 1.99 -15.24
N THR A 100 -24.19 1.05 -14.31
CA THR A 100 -25.02 -0.17 -14.28
C THR A 100 -26.01 -0.21 -13.11
N ASP A 101 -25.93 0.79 -12.23
CA ASP A 101 -26.77 0.91 -11.05
C ASP A 101 -26.68 -0.32 -10.11
N THR A 102 -25.45 -0.82 -9.92
CA THR A 102 -25.20 -2.04 -9.15
C THR A 102 -24.22 -1.82 -8.00
N PHE A 103 -24.49 -2.50 -6.89
CA PHE A 103 -23.56 -2.63 -5.77
C PHE A 103 -22.67 -3.85 -5.92
N GLY A 104 -21.45 -3.75 -5.42
CA GLY A 104 -20.55 -4.88 -5.28
C GLY A 104 -19.54 -4.67 -4.14
N ASN A 105 -18.86 -5.76 -3.80
CA ASN A 105 -17.81 -5.74 -2.80
C ASN A 105 -16.45 -5.53 -3.47
N VAL A 106 -15.67 -4.59 -2.95
CA VAL A 106 -14.25 -4.45 -3.27
C VAL A 106 -13.44 -5.39 -2.38
N ALA A 107 -13.73 -5.39 -1.06
CA ALA A 107 -12.99 -6.19 -0.10
C ALA A 107 -13.84 -6.58 1.12
N ALA A 108 -13.53 -7.72 1.72
CA ALA A 108 -14.16 -8.21 2.93
C ALA A 108 -13.78 -7.37 4.17
N ALA A 109 -14.54 -7.53 5.25
CA ALA A 109 -14.23 -6.92 6.54
C ALA A 109 -12.82 -7.31 7.03
N GLY A 110 -12.12 -6.35 7.62
CA GLY A 110 -10.75 -6.53 8.12
C GLY A 110 -9.64 -6.47 7.06
N THR A 111 -9.98 -6.33 5.77
CA THR A 111 -8.98 -6.18 4.70
C THR A 111 -8.21 -4.88 4.83
N PHE A 112 -8.92 -3.78 5.10
CA PHE A 112 -8.33 -2.45 5.27
C PHE A 112 -8.39 -1.98 6.72
N SER A 113 -7.66 -0.91 7.00
CA SER A 113 -7.80 -0.17 8.25
C SER A 113 -9.08 0.67 8.23
N SER A 114 -9.63 0.94 9.40
CA SER A 114 -10.85 1.75 9.53
C SER A 114 -10.65 3.23 9.19
N THR A 115 -9.41 3.71 9.17
CA THR A 115 -9.06 5.12 8.91
C THR A 115 -7.72 5.25 8.20
N GLY A 116 -7.46 6.42 7.63
CA GLY A 116 -6.17 6.77 7.02
C GLY A 116 -5.96 6.24 5.60
N ILE A 117 -6.99 5.64 4.99
CA ILE A 117 -6.92 5.17 3.61
C ILE A 117 -6.71 6.37 2.66
N ASN A 118 -5.79 6.20 1.73
CA ASN A 118 -5.57 7.12 0.62
C ASN A 118 -5.69 6.38 -0.69
N THR A 119 -6.28 7.02 -1.69
CA THR A 119 -6.53 6.41 -2.98
C THR A 119 -6.11 7.33 -4.12
N THR A 120 -5.74 6.75 -5.23
CA THR A 120 -5.53 7.46 -6.50
C THR A 120 -5.90 6.55 -7.67
N GLN A 121 -6.26 7.15 -8.79
CA GLN A 121 -6.52 6.40 -10.01
C GLN A 121 -5.24 6.23 -10.82
N TRP A 122 -5.00 5.05 -11.36
CA TRP A 122 -3.95 4.76 -12.32
C TRP A 122 -4.55 4.51 -13.69
N ASN A 123 -4.28 5.43 -14.62
CA ASN A 123 -4.89 5.46 -15.93
C ASN A 123 -6.42 5.29 -15.84
N ASN A 124 -7.03 4.60 -16.76
CA ASN A 124 -8.44 4.19 -16.70
C ASN A 124 -8.56 2.69 -16.43
N GLU A 125 -7.66 2.15 -15.60
CA GLU A 125 -7.49 0.70 -15.43
C GLU A 125 -7.63 0.24 -13.98
N ARG A 126 -7.19 1.07 -13.02
CA ARG A 126 -7.05 0.63 -11.63
C ARG A 126 -7.24 1.76 -10.63
N MET A 127 -7.76 1.40 -9.48
CA MET A 127 -7.66 2.20 -8.27
C MET A 127 -6.49 1.70 -7.44
N LEU A 128 -5.58 2.59 -7.09
CA LEU A 128 -4.47 2.33 -6.18
C LEU A 128 -4.89 2.75 -4.78
N ILE A 129 -4.66 1.89 -3.80
CA ILE A 129 -5.10 2.07 -2.42
C ILE A 129 -3.88 1.97 -1.51
N LEU A 130 -3.66 2.97 -0.70
CA LEU A 130 -2.63 3.00 0.32
C LEU A 130 -3.27 2.96 1.70
N ASP A 131 -2.99 1.91 2.44
CA ASP A 131 -3.36 1.74 3.84
C ASP A 131 -2.10 1.90 4.70
N PRO A 132 -2.06 2.87 5.63
CA PRO A 132 -0.87 3.13 6.45
C PRO A 132 -0.39 1.94 7.26
N SER A 133 -1.32 1.07 7.70
CA SER A 133 -1.00 -0.07 8.57
C SER A 133 -0.90 -1.38 7.80
N LYS A 134 -1.62 -1.53 6.68
CA LYS A 134 -1.73 -2.82 5.98
C LYS A 134 -1.00 -2.85 4.63
N GLY A 135 -0.54 -1.71 4.14
CA GLY A 135 0.30 -1.61 2.97
C GLY A 135 -0.40 -1.09 1.73
N TYR A 136 0.00 -1.58 0.59
CA TYR A 136 -0.38 -1.07 -0.71
C TYR A 136 -1.18 -2.11 -1.50
N PHE A 137 -2.31 -1.67 -2.09
CA PHE A 137 -3.21 -2.53 -2.85
C PHE A 137 -3.58 -1.88 -4.18
N ASN A 138 -4.02 -2.69 -5.12
CA ASN A 138 -4.72 -2.22 -6.31
C ASN A 138 -6.05 -2.96 -6.48
N TRP A 139 -7.01 -2.26 -7.09
CA TRP A 139 -8.29 -2.82 -7.50
C TRP A 139 -8.51 -2.54 -8.99
N ASP A 140 -8.86 -3.58 -9.75
CA ASP A 140 -9.04 -3.53 -11.20
C ASP A 140 -10.53 -3.50 -11.65
N GLY A 141 -11.43 -3.25 -10.71
CA GLY A 141 -12.89 -3.32 -10.92
C GLY A 141 -13.49 -4.67 -10.50
N ASN A 142 -12.67 -5.72 -10.36
CA ASN A 142 -13.10 -7.06 -9.97
C ASN A 142 -12.34 -7.58 -8.75
N ASN A 143 -11.01 -7.46 -8.77
CA ASN A 143 -10.14 -8.06 -7.75
C ASN A 143 -9.32 -7.01 -7.02
N VAL A 144 -9.21 -7.17 -5.69
CA VAL A 144 -8.19 -6.47 -4.89
C VAL A 144 -6.95 -7.33 -4.80
N VAL A 145 -5.82 -6.78 -5.19
CA VAL A 145 -4.51 -7.42 -5.07
C VAL A 145 -3.64 -6.61 -4.15
N THR A 146 -3.10 -7.26 -3.11
CA THR A 146 -2.04 -6.65 -2.29
C THR A 146 -0.80 -6.50 -3.14
N ILE A 147 -0.23 -5.32 -3.20
CA ILE A 147 1.03 -5.09 -3.89
C ILE A 147 2.16 -5.42 -2.93
N GLY A 148 2.39 -6.70 -2.74
CA GLY A 148 3.63 -7.21 -2.21
C GLY A 148 4.51 -7.63 -3.37
N SER A 149 5.78 -7.32 -3.30
CA SER A 149 6.78 -7.67 -4.30
C SER A 149 7.96 -8.38 -3.66
N VAL A 150 8.74 -9.11 -4.45
CA VAL A 150 10.01 -9.67 -3.99
C VAL A 150 11.03 -8.54 -3.88
N GLY A 151 11.54 -8.30 -2.66
CA GLY A 151 12.47 -7.21 -2.38
C GLY A 151 13.95 -7.62 -2.51
N ALA A 152 14.26 -8.85 -2.12
CA ALA A 152 15.64 -9.38 -2.18
C ALA A 152 15.62 -10.91 -2.28
N ILE A 153 16.71 -11.46 -2.83
CA ILE A 153 16.98 -12.90 -2.88
C ILE A 153 18.39 -13.15 -2.32
N GLY A 154 18.49 -14.02 -1.33
CA GLY A 154 19.75 -14.44 -0.74
C GLY A 154 20.08 -15.91 -1.09
N ILE A 155 21.30 -16.17 -1.52
CA ILE A 155 21.80 -17.53 -1.79
C ILE A 155 22.19 -18.19 -0.48
N VAL A 156 21.44 -19.19 -0.06
CA VAL A 156 21.72 -19.98 1.16
C VAL A 156 22.78 -21.04 0.88
N ASN A 157 22.72 -21.66 -0.30
CA ASN A 157 23.70 -22.62 -0.79
C ASN A 157 24.04 -22.31 -2.25
N GLN A 158 25.30 -22.17 -2.55
CA GLN A 158 25.78 -21.85 -3.90
C GLN A 158 25.69 -23.05 -4.88
N GLY A 159 25.52 -24.25 -4.38
CA GLY A 159 25.60 -25.49 -5.19
C GLY A 159 26.97 -25.71 -5.80
N THR A 160 27.05 -26.63 -6.72
CA THR A 160 28.31 -26.99 -7.41
C THR A 160 28.05 -27.47 -8.83
N GLY A 161 29.10 -27.44 -9.69
CA GLY A 161 29.06 -28.05 -11.01
C GLY A 161 28.27 -27.27 -12.08
N TYR A 162 27.95 -26.00 -11.85
CA TYR A 162 27.25 -25.16 -12.82
C TYR A 162 28.19 -24.69 -13.92
N THR A 163 28.03 -25.19 -15.14
CA THR A 163 28.77 -24.72 -16.31
C THR A 163 28.09 -23.59 -17.05
N GLU A 164 26.79 -23.38 -16.78
CA GLU A 164 25.96 -22.30 -17.29
C GLU A 164 25.13 -21.73 -16.14
N ALA A 165 24.67 -20.45 -16.26
CA ALA A 165 23.78 -19.87 -15.29
C ALA A 165 22.43 -20.62 -15.26
N PRO A 166 22.00 -21.20 -14.13
CA PRO A 166 20.71 -21.87 -14.05
C PRO A 166 19.56 -20.90 -14.20
N THR A 167 18.43 -21.36 -14.74
CA THR A 167 17.18 -20.61 -14.76
C THR A 167 16.63 -20.50 -13.35
N VAL A 168 16.26 -19.27 -12.94
CA VAL A 168 15.64 -19.00 -11.65
C VAL A 168 14.13 -18.88 -11.82
N THR A 169 13.39 -19.68 -11.06
CA THR A 169 11.93 -19.58 -10.98
C THR A 169 11.53 -19.16 -9.58
N ILE A 170 10.75 -18.08 -9.46
CA ILE A 170 10.20 -17.60 -8.20
C ILE A 170 8.70 -17.89 -8.23
N SER A 171 8.22 -18.71 -7.31
CA SER A 171 6.81 -19.09 -7.21
C SER A 171 6.23 -18.71 -5.84
N GLY A 172 4.91 -18.87 -5.67
CA GLY A 172 4.23 -18.57 -4.41
C GLY A 172 3.55 -17.20 -4.37
N SER A 173 3.19 -16.64 -5.53
CA SER A 173 2.22 -15.53 -5.56
C SER A 173 0.88 -16.04 -5.00
N ASP A 174 0.37 -15.36 -3.98
CA ASP A 174 -0.88 -15.75 -3.27
C ASP A 174 -2.13 -15.20 -3.96
N GLN A 175 -1.95 -14.34 -4.98
CA GLN A 175 -3.02 -13.64 -5.66
C GLN A 175 -3.11 -14.08 -7.11
N SER A 176 -4.28 -14.51 -7.54
CA SER A 176 -4.52 -15.00 -8.90
C SER A 176 -4.28 -13.93 -10.00
N ALA A 177 -4.41 -12.66 -9.64
CA ALA A 177 -4.14 -11.51 -10.53
C ALA A 177 -2.72 -10.92 -10.34
N GLY A 178 -1.87 -11.58 -9.57
CA GLY A 178 -0.48 -11.16 -9.36
C GLY A 178 0.40 -11.38 -10.59
N VAL A 179 1.46 -10.59 -10.70
CA VAL A 179 2.49 -10.74 -11.75
C VAL A 179 3.68 -11.50 -11.16
N GLN A 180 4.11 -12.56 -11.83
CA GLN A 180 5.24 -13.37 -11.36
C GLN A 180 6.55 -12.56 -11.36
N ALA A 181 7.32 -12.69 -10.29
CA ALA A 181 8.68 -12.14 -10.21
C ALA A 181 9.63 -12.91 -11.14
N ASN A 182 10.55 -12.17 -11.76
CA ASN A 182 11.58 -12.72 -12.64
C ASN A 182 12.97 -12.33 -12.15
N ALA A 183 13.91 -13.26 -12.27
CA ALA A 183 15.27 -13.03 -11.84
C ALA A 183 16.27 -13.79 -12.73
N THR A 184 17.51 -13.31 -12.71
CA THR A 184 18.65 -13.91 -13.42
C THR A 184 19.70 -14.33 -12.41
N SER A 185 20.23 -15.56 -12.53
CA SER A 185 21.34 -16.05 -11.73
C SER A 185 22.68 -15.73 -12.39
N PHE A 186 23.72 -15.65 -11.57
CA PHE A 186 25.10 -15.49 -11.98
C PHE A 186 25.96 -16.58 -11.35
N ILE A 187 26.89 -17.12 -12.12
CA ILE A 187 27.86 -18.14 -11.65
C ILE A 187 29.27 -17.59 -11.65
N SER A 188 30.12 -18.14 -10.79
CA SER A 188 31.55 -17.86 -10.78
C SER A 188 32.34 -18.85 -11.65
N THR A 189 33.64 -18.58 -11.84
CA THR A 189 34.59 -19.51 -12.45
C THR A 189 34.80 -20.79 -11.62
N ALA A 190 34.35 -20.82 -10.36
CA ALA A 190 34.33 -22.01 -9.51
C ALA A 190 33.08 -22.89 -9.74
N ASN A 191 32.26 -22.58 -10.75
CA ASN A 191 31.08 -23.34 -11.13
C ASN A 191 30.01 -23.41 -10.02
N VAL A 192 29.83 -22.29 -9.29
CA VAL A 192 28.80 -22.10 -8.25
C VAL A 192 27.95 -20.89 -8.54
N VAL A 193 26.69 -20.87 -8.04
CA VAL A 193 25.81 -19.71 -8.13
C VAL A 193 26.25 -18.68 -7.10
N THR A 194 26.61 -17.49 -7.54
CA THR A 194 27.11 -16.41 -6.66
C THR A 194 26.07 -15.38 -6.27
N SER A 195 25.14 -15.09 -7.18
CA SER A 195 24.09 -14.08 -6.93
C SER A 195 22.88 -14.32 -7.83
N VAL A 196 21.77 -13.71 -7.42
CA VAL A 196 20.53 -13.61 -8.20
C VAL A 196 20.12 -12.14 -8.26
N SER A 197 19.87 -11.64 -9.45
CA SER A 197 19.39 -10.27 -9.67
C SER A 197 17.92 -10.30 -10.12
N LEU A 198 17.07 -9.57 -9.43
CA LEU A 198 15.68 -9.38 -9.84
C LEU A 198 15.61 -8.47 -11.06
N SER A 199 14.98 -8.93 -12.12
CA SER A 199 14.64 -8.13 -13.30
C SER A 199 13.21 -7.58 -13.21
N ASN A 200 12.32 -8.29 -12.52
CA ASN A 200 10.97 -7.87 -12.17
C ASN A 200 10.63 -8.40 -10.78
N ALA A 201 10.27 -7.50 -9.89
CA ALA A 201 9.93 -7.84 -8.50
C ALA A 201 8.57 -8.55 -8.35
N GLY A 202 7.74 -8.54 -9.39
CA GLY A 202 6.41 -9.11 -9.38
C GLY A 202 5.43 -8.36 -8.48
N THR A 203 4.21 -8.88 -8.38
CA THR A 203 3.14 -8.37 -7.51
C THR A 203 2.29 -9.51 -6.96
N GLY A 204 1.53 -9.24 -5.88
CA GLY A 204 0.61 -10.22 -5.31
C GLY A 204 1.28 -11.25 -4.40
N TYR A 205 2.48 -10.96 -3.93
CA TYR A 205 3.16 -11.75 -2.91
C TYR A 205 2.82 -11.21 -1.52
N THR A 206 1.99 -11.91 -0.77
CA THR A 206 1.52 -11.44 0.56
C THR A 206 2.19 -12.18 1.71
N ASN A 207 2.69 -13.39 1.46
CA ASN A 207 3.29 -14.23 2.47
C ASN A 207 4.65 -14.77 2.00
N ALA A 208 5.73 -14.32 2.63
CA ALA A 208 7.08 -14.76 2.32
C ALA A 208 7.30 -16.27 2.55
N ALA A 209 6.53 -16.89 3.46
CA ALA A 209 6.62 -18.32 3.71
C ALA A 209 6.19 -19.20 2.50
N ASN A 210 5.36 -18.63 1.62
CA ASN A 210 4.91 -19.30 0.39
C ASN A 210 5.90 -19.13 -0.78
N LEU A 211 6.85 -18.20 -0.64
CA LEU A 211 7.85 -17.95 -1.68
C LEU A 211 8.84 -19.12 -1.78
N THR A 212 8.99 -19.64 -2.99
CA THR A 212 10.04 -20.60 -3.31
C THR A 212 10.89 -20.09 -4.46
N VAL A 213 12.21 -20.22 -4.32
CA VAL A 213 13.18 -19.90 -5.35
C VAL A 213 13.82 -21.20 -5.81
N THR A 214 13.60 -21.58 -7.06
CA THR A 214 14.12 -22.82 -7.63
C THR A 214 15.13 -22.54 -8.74
N PHE A 215 16.17 -23.35 -8.81
CA PHE A 215 17.19 -23.32 -9.85
C PHE A 215 17.04 -24.55 -10.73
N THR A 216 16.97 -24.37 -12.05
CA THR A 216 16.82 -25.44 -13.03
C THR A 216 17.82 -25.29 -14.18
N GLY A 217 18.29 -26.36 -14.71
CA GLY A 217 19.34 -26.36 -15.76
C GLY A 217 20.72 -26.05 -15.21
N GLY A 218 21.54 -25.28 -15.93
CA GLY A 218 22.88 -24.88 -15.49
C GLY A 218 24.01 -25.87 -15.84
N GLY A 219 23.81 -26.67 -16.92
CA GLY A 219 24.87 -27.52 -17.45
C GLY A 219 25.29 -28.70 -16.56
N GLY A 220 24.39 -29.18 -15.70
CA GLY A 220 24.62 -30.32 -14.81
C GLY A 220 24.90 -29.92 -13.34
N GLY A 221 24.92 -28.64 -13.01
CA GLY A 221 25.08 -28.17 -11.62
C GLY A 221 23.86 -28.51 -10.73
N THR A 222 24.12 -28.67 -9.45
CA THR A 222 23.10 -29.05 -8.45
C THR A 222 23.33 -28.38 -7.11
N GLY A 223 22.30 -28.41 -6.25
CA GLY A 223 22.40 -28.03 -4.84
C GLY A 223 22.31 -26.53 -4.57
N ALA A 224 22.15 -25.65 -5.55
CA ALA A 224 21.88 -24.24 -5.28
C ALA A 224 20.52 -24.09 -4.61
N ASN A 225 20.49 -23.25 -3.57
CA ASN A 225 19.29 -22.90 -2.82
C ASN A 225 19.30 -21.44 -2.45
N ALA A 226 18.14 -20.79 -2.52
CA ALA A 226 17.98 -19.38 -2.18
C ALA A 226 16.67 -19.14 -1.42
N VAL A 227 16.64 -18.07 -0.68
CA VAL A 227 15.43 -17.54 0.00
C VAL A 227 15.13 -16.15 -0.54
N ALA A 228 13.85 -15.80 -0.56
CA ALA A 228 13.40 -14.49 -0.98
C ALA A 228 12.79 -13.71 0.20
N GLN A 229 13.00 -12.40 0.19
CA GLN A 229 12.39 -11.46 1.10
C GLN A 229 11.31 -10.67 0.35
N LEU A 230 10.16 -10.44 1.02
CA LEU A 230 9.16 -9.51 0.52
C LEU A 230 9.55 -8.06 0.84
N PHE A 231 9.25 -7.18 -0.09
CA PHE A 231 9.22 -5.74 0.16
C PHE A 231 7.84 -5.37 0.69
N SER A 232 7.78 -4.72 1.85
CA SER A 232 6.52 -4.31 2.49
C SER A 232 6.54 -2.82 2.83
N PHE A 233 5.43 -2.14 2.55
CA PHE A 233 5.17 -0.77 3.00
C PHE A 233 4.45 -0.70 4.34
N GLN A 234 4.18 -1.83 4.99
CA GLN A 234 3.47 -1.86 6.27
C GLN A 234 4.32 -1.26 7.39
N THR A 235 3.69 -0.44 8.24
CA THR A 235 4.32 0.00 9.49
C THR A 235 4.40 -1.15 10.50
N GLY A 236 5.38 -1.08 11.39
CA GLY A 236 5.59 -2.11 12.40
C GLY A 236 6.20 -3.41 11.87
N THR A 237 6.72 -3.41 10.64
CA THR A 237 7.52 -4.52 10.10
C THR A 237 8.99 -4.37 10.47
N LEU A 238 9.70 -5.50 10.51
CA LEU A 238 11.10 -5.58 10.92
C LEU A 238 12.01 -5.89 9.74
N SER A 239 13.18 -5.27 9.73
CA SER A 239 14.32 -5.67 8.93
C SER A 239 15.57 -5.82 9.80
N LEU A 240 16.54 -6.62 9.36
CA LEU A 240 17.80 -6.87 10.06
C LEU A 240 18.98 -6.52 9.17
N VAL A 241 19.98 -5.88 9.76
CA VAL A 241 21.24 -5.56 9.11
C VAL A 241 22.37 -6.24 9.87
N VAL A 242 23.32 -6.83 9.17
CA VAL A 242 24.53 -7.41 9.77
C VAL A 242 25.50 -6.28 10.08
N ILE A 243 25.81 -6.08 11.35
CA ILE A 243 26.79 -5.09 11.85
C ILE A 243 28.18 -5.73 12.01
N ASN A 244 28.20 -7.00 12.41
CA ASN A 244 29.40 -7.81 12.46
C ASN A 244 29.07 -9.19 11.90
N GLU A 245 29.90 -9.66 10.98
CA GLU A 245 29.68 -10.93 10.30
C GLU A 245 29.99 -12.15 11.17
N GLY A 246 30.75 -11.97 12.25
CA GLY A 246 31.27 -13.08 13.09
C GLY A 246 32.25 -13.96 12.34
N SER A 247 32.49 -15.16 12.85
CA SER A 247 33.39 -16.13 12.21
C SER A 247 33.08 -17.57 12.64
N GLY A 248 33.61 -18.53 11.87
CA GLY A 248 33.54 -19.94 12.20
C GLY A 248 32.20 -20.62 11.88
N TYR A 249 31.32 -20.00 11.15
CA TYR A 249 30.05 -20.58 10.72
C TYR A 249 30.30 -21.59 9.55
N THR A 250 30.75 -22.77 9.91
CA THR A 250 31.11 -23.82 8.91
C THR A 250 29.92 -24.62 8.42
N ASN A 251 28.77 -24.53 9.12
CA ASN A 251 27.53 -25.21 8.78
C ASN A 251 26.39 -24.21 8.61
N ALA A 252 26.20 -23.68 7.40
CA ALA A 252 25.17 -22.73 7.07
C ALA A 252 23.75 -23.26 7.37
N ALA A 253 23.49 -24.55 7.13
CA ALA A 253 22.18 -25.15 7.35
C ALA A 253 21.76 -25.19 8.83
N ASN A 254 22.70 -25.19 9.74
CA ASN A 254 22.46 -25.20 11.18
C ASN A 254 22.64 -23.80 11.81
N THR A 255 22.94 -22.78 11.03
CA THR A 255 22.99 -21.39 11.51
C THR A 255 21.58 -20.81 11.48
N ILE A 256 21.12 -20.31 12.61
CA ILE A 256 19.75 -19.80 12.78
C ILE A 256 19.75 -18.37 13.32
N VAL A 257 18.71 -17.61 12.94
CA VAL A 257 18.42 -16.29 13.53
C VAL A 257 17.21 -16.42 14.45
N THR A 258 17.37 -15.97 15.69
CA THR A 258 16.26 -15.88 16.66
C THR A 258 15.93 -14.42 16.90
N ILE A 259 14.66 -14.05 16.79
CA ILE A 259 14.14 -12.69 16.95
C ILE A 259 13.15 -12.66 18.09
N SER A 260 13.29 -11.69 19.01
CA SER A 260 12.39 -11.50 20.14
C SER A 260 12.28 -10.03 20.55
N GLY A 261 11.25 -9.67 21.32
CA GLY A 261 11.04 -8.32 21.86
C GLY A 261 10.43 -7.34 20.85
N GLY A 262 10.57 -6.05 21.08
CA GLY A 262 10.09 -4.97 20.22
C GLY A 262 8.59 -4.74 20.18
N GLY A 263 7.78 -5.52 20.93
CA GLY A 263 6.31 -5.41 21.00
C GLY A 263 5.57 -6.09 19.85
N GLY A 264 6.27 -6.50 18.79
CA GLY A 264 5.70 -7.20 17.63
C GLY A 264 5.84 -8.72 17.69
N ALA A 265 5.36 -9.39 16.65
CA ALA A 265 5.41 -10.84 16.52
C ALA A 265 5.53 -11.29 15.05
N GLY A 266 5.88 -12.57 14.87
CA GLY A 266 5.86 -13.23 13.56
C GLY A 266 7.07 -12.98 12.67
N ALA A 267 8.05 -12.17 13.08
CA ALA A 267 9.28 -11.98 12.28
C ALA A 267 10.13 -13.24 12.28
N THR A 268 10.56 -13.67 11.09
CA THR A 268 11.49 -14.78 10.88
C THR A 268 12.55 -14.40 9.86
N ALA A 269 13.75 -14.95 9.99
CA ALA A 269 14.85 -14.63 9.11
C ALA A 269 15.80 -15.82 8.91
N VAL A 270 16.50 -15.83 7.78
CA VAL A 270 17.52 -16.81 7.43
C VAL A 270 18.86 -16.10 7.24
N PRO A 271 19.94 -16.55 7.91
CA PRO A 271 21.27 -16.01 7.70
C PRO A 271 21.87 -16.56 6.41
N ILE A 272 22.58 -15.72 5.69
CA ILE A 272 23.37 -16.10 4.51
C ILE A 272 24.83 -16.18 4.95
N VAL A 273 25.37 -17.38 4.86
CA VAL A 273 26.75 -17.66 5.28
C VAL A 273 27.63 -17.90 4.05
N VAL A 274 28.65 -17.07 3.89
CA VAL A 274 29.64 -17.17 2.83
C VAL A 274 31.05 -17.07 3.44
N GLY A 275 31.94 -17.97 3.11
CA GLY A 275 33.31 -17.93 3.66
C GLY A 275 33.38 -18.09 5.19
N ASN A 276 32.44 -18.83 5.78
CA ASN A 276 32.31 -19.07 7.23
C ASN A 276 31.95 -17.82 8.07
N VAL A 277 31.39 -16.78 7.45
CA VAL A 277 30.87 -15.59 8.11
C VAL A 277 29.43 -15.33 7.66
N VAL A 278 28.64 -14.62 8.48
CA VAL A 278 27.26 -14.22 8.15
C VAL A 278 27.31 -12.91 7.37
N THR A 279 27.19 -12.97 6.06
CA THR A 279 27.31 -11.79 5.19
C THR A 279 26.00 -11.00 5.05
N GLN A 280 24.87 -11.69 5.21
CA GLN A 280 23.54 -11.09 5.06
C GLN A 280 22.51 -11.85 5.90
N VAL A 281 21.39 -11.20 6.19
CA VAL A 281 20.19 -11.84 6.75
C VAL A 281 19.00 -11.48 5.89
N ILE A 282 18.24 -12.48 5.46
CA ILE A 282 17.03 -12.33 4.67
C ILE A 282 15.81 -12.56 5.56
N MET A 283 14.94 -11.58 5.64
CA MET A 283 13.66 -11.70 6.34
C MET A 283 12.72 -12.59 5.53
N THR A 284 12.41 -13.77 6.01
CA THR A 284 11.39 -14.66 5.41
C THR A 284 9.98 -14.28 5.83
N ASN A 285 9.85 -13.59 6.95
CA ASN A 285 8.64 -12.87 7.36
C ASN A 285 9.07 -11.64 8.15
N GLN A 286 8.57 -10.46 7.77
CA GLN A 286 8.91 -9.22 8.46
C GLN A 286 8.12 -9.02 9.78
N GLY A 287 7.11 -9.86 10.03
CA GLY A 287 6.23 -9.72 11.18
C GLY A 287 5.40 -8.44 11.16
N SER A 288 4.79 -8.14 12.28
CA SER A 288 3.99 -6.92 12.45
C SER A 288 3.93 -6.48 13.92
N GLY A 289 3.51 -5.23 14.14
CA GLY A 289 3.33 -4.68 15.49
C GLY A 289 4.61 -4.28 16.20
N TYR A 290 5.75 -4.29 15.54
CA TYR A 290 7.01 -3.80 16.13
C TYR A 290 6.97 -2.27 16.23
N THR A 291 7.20 -1.75 17.45
CA THR A 291 7.13 -0.32 17.75
C THR A 291 8.48 0.29 18.13
N ASN A 292 9.44 -0.52 18.56
CA ASN A 292 10.73 -0.04 19.04
C ASN A 292 11.86 -1.01 18.68
N ALA A 293 12.72 -0.60 17.75
CA ALA A 293 13.88 -1.37 17.30
C ALA A 293 14.89 -1.63 18.43
N ALA A 294 15.05 -0.69 19.38
CA ALA A 294 16.00 -0.84 20.50
C ALA A 294 15.61 -1.99 21.47
N ASN A 295 14.34 -2.37 21.48
CA ASN A 295 13.84 -3.47 22.31
C ASN A 295 13.80 -4.81 21.54
N VAL A 296 14.20 -4.84 20.27
CA VAL A 296 14.32 -6.08 19.49
C VAL A 296 15.68 -6.71 19.75
N THR A 297 15.67 -7.97 20.14
CA THR A 297 16.88 -8.79 20.21
C THR A 297 16.89 -9.76 19.04
N ALA A 298 17.90 -9.65 18.19
CA ALA A 298 18.16 -10.57 17.08
C ALA A 298 19.51 -11.23 17.28
N THR A 299 19.53 -12.55 17.41
CA THR A 299 20.77 -13.32 17.66
C THR A 299 21.00 -14.38 16.59
N VAL A 300 22.26 -14.56 16.23
CA VAL A 300 22.70 -15.67 15.36
C VAL A 300 23.32 -16.76 16.24
N SER A 301 22.89 -17.98 16.04
CA SER A 301 23.40 -19.16 16.78
C SER A 301 23.55 -20.39 15.91
N GLY A 302 24.24 -21.38 16.39
CA GLY A 302 24.49 -22.63 15.64
C GLY A 302 25.60 -22.49 14.60
N GLY A 303 25.69 -23.45 13.68
CA GLY A 303 26.68 -23.48 12.59
C GLY A 303 28.15 -23.61 13.00
N GLY A 304 28.46 -23.67 14.31
CA GLY A 304 29.83 -23.73 14.85
C GLY A 304 30.48 -22.35 15.01
N GLY A 305 29.86 -21.28 14.52
CA GLY A 305 30.37 -19.91 14.57
C GLY A 305 29.90 -19.10 15.75
N ASN A 306 30.50 -17.90 15.91
CA ASN A 306 30.10 -16.92 16.90
C ASN A 306 30.45 -15.48 16.47
N GLY A 307 30.02 -14.52 17.26
CA GLY A 307 30.37 -13.10 17.08
C GLY A 307 29.57 -12.35 16.02
N ALA A 308 28.64 -12.95 15.31
CA ALA A 308 27.75 -12.22 14.44
C ALA A 308 26.82 -11.31 15.25
N VAL A 309 26.73 -10.05 14.82
CA VAL A 309 25.88 -9.04 15.47
C VAL A 309 24.90 -8.48 14.44
N LEU A 310 23.62 -8.50 14.80
CA LEU A 310 22.53 -7.97 13.98
C LEU A 310 21.94 -6.71 14.61
N GLN A 311 21.59 -5.77 13.79
CA GLN A 311 20.82 -4.59 14.17
C GLN A 311 19.42 -4.68 13.59
N ALA A 312 18.43 -4.49 14.44
CA ALA A 312 17.04 -4.40 14.04
C ALA A 312 16.68 -2.98 13.58
N ILE A 313 15.90 -2.90 12.53
CA ILE A 313 15.27 -1.68 12.03
C ILE A 313 13.78 -1.94 11.95
N VAL A 314 12.99 -1.10 12.64
CA VAL A 314 11.53 -1.13 12.57
C VAL A 314 11.07 -0.09 11.55
N ASN A 315 10.22 -0.48 10.61
CA ASN A 315 9.53 0.48 9.75
C ASN A 315 8.49 1.24 10.57
N SER A 316 8.86 2.39 11.08
CA SER A 316 8.01 3.25 11.91
C SER A 316 7.33 4.37 11.12
N GLU A 317 7.72 4.57 9.87
CA GLU A 317 7.23 5.66 9.04
C GLU A 317 5.89 5.27 8.39
N PRO A 318 4.78 5.91 8.77
CA PRO A 318 3.49 5.64 8.16
C PRO A 318 3.48 6.13 6.71
N ASN A 319 2.88 5.35 5.83
CA ASN A 319 2.52 5.80 4.50
C ASN A 319 1.36 6.80 4.62
N VAL A 320 1.56 8.04 4.18
CA VAL A 320 0.61 9.13 4.43
C VAL A 320 -0.04 9.70 3.17
N GLY A 321 0.39 9.27 1.99
CA GLY A 321 -0.21 9.75 0.75
C GLY A 321 0.23 8.97 -0.46
N ILE A 322 -0.67 8.88 -1.44
CA ILE A 322 -0.42 8.30 -2.75
C ILE A 322 -1.00 9.21 -3.83
N ALA A 323 -0.28 9.37 -4.93
CA ALA A 323 -0.74 10.12 -6.09
C ALA A 323 -0.22 9.48 -7.38
N SER A 324 -0.98 9.59 -8.45
CA SER A 324 -0.53 9.30 -9.81
C SER A 324 -0.26 10.60 -10.54
N PHE A 325 0.94 10.76 -11.06
CA PHE A 325 1.32 11.96 -11.80
C PHE A 325 2.45 11.64 -12.79
N SER A 326 2.32 12.16 -14.00
CA SER A 326 3.34 12.06 -15.06
C SER A 326 3.79 10.62 -15.34
N GLY A 327 2.83 9.67 -15.46
CA GLY A 327 3.12 8.26 -15.72
C GLY A 327 3.83 7.53 -14.59
N ARG A 328 3.76 8.04 -13.37
CA ARG A 328 4.36 7.43 -12.18
C ARG A 328 3.39 7.43 -11.01
N VAL A 329 3.56 6.45 -10.15
CA VAL A 329 2.94 6.43 -8.82
C VAL A 329 3.93 7.02 -7.82
N TRP A 330 3.45 7.94 -7.01
CA TRP A 330 4.20 8.61 -5.97
C TRP A 330 3.61 8.23 -4.61
N ILE A 331 4.46 7.84 -3.67
CA ILE A 331 4.07 7.47 -2.31
C ILE A 331 4.87 8.31 -1.33
N ALA A 332 4.19 8.95 -0.40
CA ALA A 332 4.80 9.64 0.72
C ALA A 332 4.81 8.72 1.95
N ALA A 333 5.99 8.48 2.52
CA ALA A 333 6.18 7.72 3.73
C ALA A 333 7.07 8.51 4.69
N GLY A 334 6.52 8.94 5.81
CA GLY A 334 7.17 9.81 6.77
C GLY A 334 7.67 11.11 6.12
N ARG A 335 8.98 11.29 6.07
CA ARG A 335 9.66 12.45 5.45
C ARG A 335 10.18 12.20 4.04
N SER A 336 9.96 11.01 3.52
CA SER A 336 10.46 10.56 2.23
C SER A 336 9.35 10.43 1.20
N VAL A 337 9.69 10.66 -0.07
CA VAL A 337 8.81 10.44 -1.20
C VAL A 337 9.45 9.44 -2.14
N TYR A 338 8.70 8.41 -2.47
CA TYR A 338 9.11 7.34 -3.38
C TYR A 338 8.32 7.43 -4.68
N TYR A 339 8.89 6.98 -5.78
CA TYR A 339 8.19 6.91 -7.07
C TYR A 339 8.48 5.61 -7.81
N SER A 340 7.50 5.16 -8.59
CA SER A 340 7.65 3.99 -9.47
C SER A 340 8.48 4.31 -10.70
N ALA A 341 8.93 3.30 -11.43
CA ALA A 341 9.32 3.47 -12.83
C ALA A 341 8.17 4.12 -13.63
N ALA A 342 8.49 4.77 -14.73
CA ALA A 342 7.46 5.24 -15.65
C ALA A 342 6.78 4.03 -16.31
N GLY A 343 5.46 4.04 -16.35
CA GLY A 343 4.63 3.04 -17.00
C GLY A 343 4.10 3.55 -18.33
#